data_f77498aa6a18994ef8f44a311deab97a
#
_entry.id   f77498aa6a18994ef8f44a311deab97a
#
_cell.length_a   1.000
_cell.length_b   1.000
_cell.length_c   1.000
_cell.angle_alpha   90.00
_cell.angle_beta   90.00
_cell.angle_gamma   90.00
#
_symmetry.space_group_name_H-M   'P 1'
#
loop_
_entity.id
_entity.type
_entity.pdbx_description
1 polymer ?
#
loop_
_entity_poly.entity_id
_entity_poly.type
_entity_poly.pdbx_seq_one_letter_code
_entity_poly.pdbx_strand_id
1 'polypeptide(L)'
;MTLAGDPALNLRTDNARPLRRDDPEPPVTWRRTMALTRAVALVAVCLLVSVAFGRIDLVLIAAPFAIGTAMLLQHRPTRPPEARLVPLGGASTGDATSAEGATAASTLTVVNPEPVAITTLVTAAADPWIELHTGKGDFAAALRPASGRDMVVAGRARRWGGHHLGPVHVRSIACGGLLETTVQHLPGATVWVLPVPDWFDSAESLPFADGVTGVHRSRRGGDSGELAEVRLYQPGDRLRRIDWRTSMRSQDLYVNATLSERDTDVTLILDLQVEAGVSGGIDGAASIADLTVRAAGAVASHYALQGDRVACIEFGARGRRMRAGTGRRHAAATLRWLASVDLPPDPLPPSPEMLRRQLAGQRSLNVVFTPLLSDRSVSLIAAIARAGRPVLCVDTLPLHVAPPARSHWTPYAERLWRLSRANTVMELRDLGVSVEPWQGSASLDNVLAELNRRRYR
;
A
#
# COMPACT_ATOMS: atom_id res chain seq x y z
N MET A 1 33.51 -35.24 -0.20
CA MET A 1 33.26 -35.57 1.21
C MET A 1 31.91 -35.02 1.59
N THR A 2 30.92 -35.84 1.42
CA THR A 2 29.47 -35.56 1.47
C THR A 2 29.03 -35.56 2.95
N LEU A 3 28.47 -34.47 3.43
CA LEU A 3 27.81 -34.40 4.73
C LEU A 3 26.29 -34.51 4.53
N ALA A 4 25.76 -35.47 5.21
CA ALA A 4 24.41 -35.97 5.18
C ALA A 4 23.37 -34.93 5.62
N GLY A 5 22.20 -35.00 4.97
CA GLY A 5 21.06 -34.15 5.24
C GLY A 5 20.42 -34.46 6.60
N ASP A 6 19.97 -33.39 7.22
CA ASP A 6 19.12 -33.34 8.41
C ASP A 6 17.70 -33.81 8.04
N PRO A 7 17.06 -34.66 8.81
CA PRO A 7 15.71 -35.12 8.52
C PRO A 7 14.69 -34.00 8.83
N ALA A 8 14.23 -33.38 7.77
CA ALA A 8 13.09 -32.45 7.84
C ALA A 8 11.91 -33.13 8.53
N LEU A 9 11.42 -32.52 9.58
CA LEU A 9 10.20 -32.83 10.30
C LEU A 9 9.03 -32.77 9.31
N ASN A 10 8.69 -33.91 8.73
CA ASN A 10 7.49 -34.11 7.91
C ASN A 10 6.26 -33.91 8.80
N LEU A 11 5.83 -32.67 8.94
CA LEU A 11 4.46 -32.36 9.32
C LEU A 11 3.58 -32.89 8.18
N ARG A 12 2.99 -34.07 8.37
CA ARG A 12 1.87 -34.55 7.55
C ARG A 12 0.83 -33.42 7.52
N THR A 13 0.79 -32.70 6.43
CA THR A 13 -0.37 -31.92 6.06
C THR A 13 -1.49 -32.93 5.82
N ASP A 14 -2.33 -33.12 6.82
CA ASP A 14 -3.64 -33.73 6.62
C ASP A 14 -4.28 -32.99 5.43
N ASN A 15 -4.84 -33.76 4.49
CA ASN A 15 -5.60 -33.28 3.33
C ASN A 15 -6.85 -32.51 3.78
N ALA A 16 -6.67 -31.39 4.46
CA ALA A 16 -7.72 -30.47 4.79
C ALA A 16 -8.07 -29.72 3.50
N ARG A 17 -9.24 -30.00 2.94
CA ARG A 17 -9.91 -29.19 1.94
C ARG A 17 -9.78 -27.71 2.35
N PRO A 18 -9.38 -26.80 1.45
CA PRO A 18 -9.34 -25.39 1.79
C PRO A 18 -10.76 -24.96 2.22
N LEU A 19 -10.88 -24.56 3.50
CA LEU A 19 -12.13 -24.09 4.06
C LEU A 19 -12.63 -22.93 3.19
N ARG A 20 -13.84 -23.04 2.66
CA ARG A 20 -14.52 -21.91 2.02
C ARG A 20 -14.74 -20.85 3.08
N ARG A 21 -14.58 -19.59 2.69
CA ARG A 21 -14.69 -18.38 3.56
C ARG A 21 -15.99 -18.30 4.37
N ASP A 22 -17.00 -19.10 4.03
CA ASP A 22 -18.36 -19.10 4.59
C ASP A 22 -18.68 -20.36 5.43
N ASP A 23 -17.74 -21.30 5.59
CA ASP A 23 -17.99 -22.46 6.44
C ASP A 23 -17.83 -22.06 7.91
N PRO A 24 -18.81 -22.40 8.79
CA PRO A 24 -18.70 -22.10 10.22
C PRO A 24 -17.47 -22.81 10.79
N GLU A 25 -16.59 -22.04 11.43
CA GLU A 25 -15.40 -22.62 12.08
C GLU A 25 -15.83 -23.72 13.07
N PRO A 26 -15.17 -24.87 13.03
CA PRO A 26 -15.46 -25.93 13.99
C PRO A 26 -15.18 -25.43 15.42
N PRO A 27 -16.02 -25.78 16.39
CA PRO A 27 -15.86 -25.30 17.77
C PRO A 27 -14.49 -25.71 18.31
N VAL A 28 -13.81 -24.77 18.95
CA VAL A 28 -12.55 -25.05 19.64
C VAL A 28 -12.82 -26.02 20.79
N THR A 29 -12.06 -27.10 20.82
CA THR A 29 -12.27 -28.15 21.84
C THR A 29 -10.93 -28.63 22.42
N TRP A 30 -10.94 -29.04 23.69
CA TRP A 30 -9.79 -29.66 24.32
C TRP A 30 -9.60 -31.12 23.82
N ARG A 31 -8.37 -31.44 23.46
CA ARG A 31 -7.96 -32.78 23.02
C ARG A 31 -6.81 -33.30 23.88
N ARG A 32 -6.70 -34.62 23.94
CA ARG A 32 -5.58 -35.30 24.61
C ARG A 32 -4.34 -35.18 23.74
N THR A 33 -3.20 -34.82 24.35
CA THR A 33 -1.92 -34.85 23.64
C THR A 33 -1.35 -36.27 23.58
N MET A 34 -0.38 -36.49 22.69
CA MET A 34 0.38 -37.72 22.65
C MET A 34 1.14 -37.99 23.96
N ALA A 35 1.49 -36.92 24.71
CA ALA A 35 2.14 -37.05 26.03
C ALA A 35 1.22 -37.76 27.04
N LEU A 36 -0.07 -37.38 27.09
CA LEU A 36 -1.04 -38.04 27.95
C LEU A 36 -1.24 -39.53 27.53
N THR A 37 -1.40 -39.78 26.22
CA THR A 37 -1.57 -41.12 25.71
C THR A 37 -0.38 -42.02 26.06
N ARG A 38 0.86 -41.50 25.91
CA ARG A 38 2.08 -42.25 26.28
C ARG A 38 2.18 -42.49 27.79
N ALA A 39 1.85 -41.47 28.61
CA ALA A 39 1.88 -41.61 30.07
C ALA A 39 0.87 -42.70 30.53
N VAL A 40 -0.35 -42.67 30.03
CA VAL A 40 -1.38 -43.68 30.35
C VAL A 40 -0.98 -45.04 29.85
N ALA A 41 -0.46 -45.15 28.63
CA ALA A 41 0.01 -46.44 28.08
C ALA A 41 1.18 -47.03 28.90
N LEU A 42 2.14 -46.19 29.31
CA LEU A 42 3.25 -46.62 30.17
C LEU A 42 2.75 -47.20 31.49
N VAL A 43 1.87 -46.47 32.18
CA VAL A 43 1.27 -46.92 33.45
C VAL A 43 0.51 -48.23 33.24
N ALA A 44 -0.31 -48.34 32.20
CA ALA A 44 -1.08 -49.53 31.90
C ALA A 44 -0.16 -50.74 31.61
N VAL A 45 0.88 -50.57 30.82
CA VAL A 45 1.84 -51.64 30.51
C VAL A 45 2.60 -52.07 31.78
N CYS A 46 3.10 -51.12 32.59
CA CYS A 46 3.79 -51.45 33.83
C CYS A 46 2.89 -52.20 34.82
N LEU A 47 1.61 -51.84 34.94
CA LEU A 47 0.64 -52.54 35.77
C LEU A 47 0.33 -53.95 35.23
N LEU A 48 0.11 -54.11 33.93
CA LEU A 48 -0.12 -55.41 33.30
C LEU A 48 1.07 -56.35 33.49
N VAL A 49 2.28 -55.88 33.24
CA VAL A 49 3.50 -56.71 33.40
C VAL A 49 3.74 -57.03 34.88
N SER A 50 3.46 -56.09 35.79
CA SER A 50 3.54 -56.30 37.23
C SER A 50 2.64 -57.46 37.67
N VAL A 51 1.37 -57.48 37.21
CA VAL A 51 0.42 -58.57 37.52
C VAL A 51 0.84 -59.86 36.86
N ALA A 52 1.27 -59.84 35.60
CA ALA A 52 1.64 -61.07 34.86
C ALA A 52 2.88 -61.77 35.41
N PHE A 53 3.85 -61.01 35.91
CA PHE A 53 5.15 -61.52 36.39
C PHE A 53 5.34 -61.42 37.90
N GLY A 54 4.34 -60.97 38.66
CA GLY A 54 4.41 -60.80 40.10
C GLY A 54 5.46 -59.79 40.60
N ARG A 55 5.80 -58.78 39.75
CA ARG A 55 6.87 -57.80 39.99
C ARG A 55 6.34 -56.45 40.52
N ILE A 56 6.36 -56.30 41.87
CA ILE A 56 5.85 -55.12 42.54
C ILE A 56 6.67 -53.84 42.28
N ASP A 57 7.96 -54.00 41.95
CA ASP A 57 8.88 -52.93 41.58
C ASP A 57 8.37 -52.13 40.38
N LEU A 58 7.67 -52.71 39.42
CA LEU A 58 7.09 -52.02 38.28
C LEU A 58 5.94 -51.10 38.69
N VAL A 59 5.21 -51.41 39.76
CA VAL A 59 4.19 -50.54 40.31
C VAL A 59 4.82 -49.27 40.89
N LEU A 60 5.95 -49.40 41.59
CA LEU A 60 6.69 -48.25 42.14
C LEU A 60 7.20 -47.33 41.04
N ILE A 61 7.62 -47.86 39.89
CA ILE A 61 8.04 -47.04 38.74
C ILE A 61 6.82 -46.36 38.08
N ALA A 62 5.68 -47.03 37.99
CA ALA A 62 4.46 -46.47 37.39
C ALA A 62 3.76 -45.43 38.28
N ALA A 63 3.88 -45.52 39.60
CA ALA A 63 3.21 -44.69 40.57
C ALA A 63 3.44 -43.18 40.36
N PRO A 64 4.65 -42.63 40.20
CA PRO A 64 4.87 -41.21 40.02
C PRO A 64 4.23 -40.70 38.72
N PHE A 65 4.21 -41.49 37.62
CA PHE A 65 3.54 -41.13 36.40
C PHE A 65 2.02 -41.12 36.55
N ALA A 66 1.47 -42.11 37.24
CA ALA A 66 0.03 -42.20 37.50
C ALA A 66 -0.43 -41.06 38.41
N ILE A 67 0.29 -40.81 39.52
CA ILE A 67 -0.04 -39.74 40.46
C ILE A 67 0.14 -38.38 39.80
N GLY A 68 1.25 -38.17 39.11
CA GLY A 68 1.55 -36.91 38.41
C GLY A 68 0.50 -36.57 37.36
N THR A 69 0.12 -37.53 36.51
CA THR A 69 -0.94 -37.30 35.51
C THR A 69 -2.31 -37.07 36.18
N ALA A 70 -2.65 -37.80 37.25
CA ALA A 70 -3.90 -37.59 37.99
C ALA A 70 -3.95 -36.19 38.63
N MET A 71 -2.87 -35.73 39.29
CA MET A 71 -2.78 -34.40 39.89
C MET A 71 -2.91 -33.29 38.85
N LEU A 72 -2.23 -33.42 37.70
CA LEU A 72 -2.33 -32.41 36.62
C LEU A 72 -3.72 -32.38 35.97
N LEU A 73 -4.42 -33.49 35.89
CA LEU A 73 -5.78 -33.57 35.34
C LEU A 73 -6.88 -33.24 36.34
N GLN A 74 -6.59 -33.14 37.63
CA GLN A 74 -7.57 -32.84 38.69
C GLN A 74 -8.27 -31.48 38.41
N HIS A 75 -7.53 -30.51 37.87
CA HIS A 75 -8.02 -29.20 37.52
C HIS A 75 -8.04 -29.00 35.99
N ARG A 76 -8.58 -29.97 35.25
CA ARG A 76 -8.67 -29.85 33.78
C ARG A 76 -9.61 -28.72 33.37
N PRO A 77 -9.22 -27.88 32.37
CA PRO A 77 -10.09 -26.87 31.83
C PRO A 77 -11.25 -27.51 31.06
N THR A 78 -12.43 -26.90 31.16
CA THR A 78 -13.66 -27.34 30.49
C THR A 78 -13.94 -26.49 29.28
N ARG A 79 -13.72 -25.19 29.37
CA ARG A 79 -13.93 -24.21 28.30
C ARG A 79 -12.60 -23.91 27.61
N PRO A 80 -12.57 -23.85 26.28
CA PRO A 80 -11.40 -23.40 25.55
C PRO A 80 -11.21 -21.90 25.75
N PRO A 81 -9.97 -21.37 25.59
CA PRO A 81 -9.72 -19.94 25.56
C PRO A 81 -10.34 -19.32 24.32
N GLU A 82 -10.80 -18.08 24.46
CA GLU A 82 -11.34 -17.28 23.36
C GLU A 82 -10.24 -16.36 22.82
N ALA A 83 -10.02 -16.41 21.51
CA ALA A 83 -9.06 -15.55 20.84
C ALA A 83 -9.75 -14.67 19.80
N ARG A 84 -9.36 -13.39 19.76
CA ARG A 84 -9.85 -12.40 18.82
C ARG A 84 -8.70 -11.54 18.26
N LEU A 85 -8.68 -11.36 16.95
CA LEU A 85 -7.72 -10.50 16.27
C LEU A 85 -8.40 -9.18 15.85
N VAL A 86 -7.83 -8.05 16.27
CA VAL A 86 -8.33 -6.70 15.93
C VAL A 86 -7.18 -5.89 15.32
N PRO A 87 -7.33 -5.31 14.12
CA PRO A 87 -6.30 -4.48 13.53
C PRO A 87 -6.08 -3.19 14.35
N LEU A 88 -4.82 -2.83 14.56
CA LEU A 88 -4.44 -1.60 15.26
C LEU A 88 -4.54 -0.41 14.28
N GLY A 89 -5.22 0.66 14.69
CA GLY A 89 -5.36 1.87 13.86
C GLY A 89 -6.45 1.79 12.79
N GLY A 90 -7.27 0.73 12.79
CA GLY A 90 -8.45 0.63 11.93
C GLY A 90 -9.58 1.54 12.41
N ALA A 91 -10.15 2.34 11.50
CA ALA A 91 -11.47 2.89 11.70
C ALA A 91 -12.48 1.74 11.84
N SER A 92 -13.70 2.01 12.30
CA SER A 92 -14.78 1.04 12.52
C SER A 92 -15.11 0.07 11.36
N THR A 93 -14.46 0.20 10.22
CA THR A 93 -14.60 -0.62 9.01
C THR A 93 -13.64 -1.83 8.93
N GLY A 94 -12.78 -2.06 9.92
CA GLY A 94 -11.92 -3.25 9.97
C GLY A 94 -10.62 -3.19 9.17
N ASP A 95 -10.39 -2.17 8.34
CA ASP A 95 -9.17 -2.01 7.55
C ASP A 95 -8.17 -1.11 8.27
N ALA A 96 -6.97 -1.59 8.51
CA ALA A 96 -5.85 -0.78 9.00
C ALA A 96 -5.15 -0.07 7.85
N THR A 97 -4.59 1.11 8.11
CA THR A 97 -3.73 1.82 7.17
C THR A 97 -2.34 2.02 7.77
N SER A 98 -1.31 1.77 6.98
CA SER A 98 0.09 2.00 7.32
C SER A 98 0.79 2.68 6.16
N ALA A 99 2.00 3.18 6.33
CA ALA A 99 2.83 3.66 5.24
C ALA A 99 3.92 2.63 4.88
N GLU A 100 4.46 2.71 3.67
CA GLU A 100 5.65 1.92 3.32
C GLU A 100 6.77 2.18 4.33
N GLY A 101 7.46 1.12 4.74
CA GLY A 101 8.52 1.18 5.76
C GLY A 101 8.03 1.28 7.19
N ALA A 102 6.76 1.60 7.42
CA ALA A 102 6.17 1.67 8.74
C ALA A 102 5.68 0.30 9.23
N THR A 103 5.42 0.23 10.53
CA THR A 103 4.90 -1.00 11.15
C THR A 103 3.39 -1.10 10.98
N ALA A 104 2.94 -2.22 10.42
CA ALA A 104 1.56 -2.65 10.46
C ALA A 104 1.37 -3.57 11.66
N ALA A 105 0.31 -3.41 12.43
CA ALA A 105 0.08 -4.17 13.64
C ALA A 105 -1.40 -4.55 13.82
N SER A 106 -1.61 -5.70 14.47
CA SER A 106 -2.90 -6.16 14.93
C SER A 106 -2.79 -6.62 16.38
N THR A 107 -3.81 -6.38 17.19
CA THR A 107 -3.87 -6.87 18.56
C THR A 107 -4.61 -8.20 18.59
N LEU A 108 -3.93 -9.23 19.05
CA LEU A 108 -4.50 -10.53 19.38
C LEU A 108 -4.84 -10.55 20.86
N THR A 109 -6.12 -10.53 21.20
CA THR A 109 -6.61 -10.69 22.56
C THR A 109 -6.97 -12.16 22.79
N VAL A 110 -6.35 -12.80 23.78
CA VAL A 110 -6.69 -14.15 24.21
C VAL A 110 -7.17 -14.12 25.64
N VAL A 111 -8.36 -14.65 25.88
CA VAL A 111 -9.01 -14.71 27.19
C VAL A 111 -9.06 -16.14 27.69
N ASN A 112 -8.53 -16.39 28.88
CA ASN A 112 -8.63 -17.66 29.58
C ASN A 112 -9.79 -17.58 30.58
N PRO A 113 -10.95 -18.23 30.31
CA PRO A 113 -12.09 -18.19 31.22
C PRO A 113 -11.96 -19.14 32.41
N GLU A 114 -10.93 -20.02 32.42
CA GLU A 114 -10.78 -21.10 33.38
C GLU A 114 -9.91 -20.72 34.60
N PRO A 115 -10.12 -21.36 35.76
CA PRO A 115 -9.33 -21.10 36.97
C PRO A 115 -7.95 -21.74 36.95
N VAL A 116 -7.50 -22.28 35.84
CA VAL A 116 -6.19 -22.90 35.64
C VAL A 116 -5.35 -22.10 34.67
N ALA A 117 -4.03 -22.11 34.89
CA ALA A 117 -3.09 -21.47 33.97
C ALA A 117 -2.99 -22.29 32.67
N ILE A 118 -2.93 -21.59 31.55
CA ILE A 118 -2.74 -22.20 30.22
C ILE A 118 -1.57 -21.53 29.52
N THR A 119 -0.97 -22.23 28.58
CA THR A 119 0.05 -21.66 27.68
C THR A 119 -0.52 -21.62 26.27
N THR A 120 -0.56 -20.46 25.69
CA THR A 120 -1.05 -20.26 24.32
C THR A 120 0.15 -20.15 23.37
N LEU A 121 0.13 -20.94 22.32
CA LEU A 121 1.05 -20.90 21.20
C LEU A 121 0.36 -20.17 20.06
N VAL A 122 1.04 -19.19 19.50
CA VAL A 122 0.54 -18.35 18.41
C VAL A 122 1.50 -18.47 17.24
N THR A 123 0.95 -18.77 16.08
CA THR A 123 1.67 -18.75 14.80
C THR A 123 0.98 -17.73 13.89
N ALA A 124 1.68 -16.67 13.54
CA ALA A 124 1.17 -15.65 12.63
C ALA A 124 1.86 -15.75 11.28
N ALA A 125 1.06 -15.70 10.22
CA ALA A 125 1.54 -15.54 8.85
C ALA A 125 1.34 -14.08 8.39
N ALA A 126 1.97 -13.72 7.29
CA ALA A 126 1.74 -12.45 6.62
C ALA A 126 2.06 -12.58 5.13
N ASP A 127 1.55 -11.66 4.33
CA ASP A 127 1.93 -11.54 2.93
C ASP A 127 3.44 -11.30 2.78
N PRO A 128 4.05 -11.67 1.65
CA PRO A 128 5.50 -11.52 1.41
C PRO A 128 6.01 -10.09 1.57
N TRP A 129 5.13 -9.09 1.49
CA TRP A 129 5.45 -7.67 1.63
C TRP A 129 5.32 -7.14 3.06
N ILE A 130 4.98 -8.01 4.03
CA ILE A 130 4.99 -7.67 5.45
C ILE A 130 6.03 -8.55 6.14
N GLU A 131 7.13 -7.94 6.57
CA GLU A 131 8.20 -8.62 7.32
C GLU A 131 7.86 -8.62 8.81
N LEU A 132 7.48 -9.80 9.34
CA LEU A 132 7.10 -9.95 10.75
C LEU A 132 8.28 -9.68 11.67
N HIS A 133 8.08 -8.89 12.73
CA HIS A 133 9.13 -8.54 13.70
C HIS A 133 9.66 -9.74 14.50
N THR A 134 8.86 -10.77 14.68
CA THR A 134 9.23 -12.01 15.40
C THR A 134 9.94 -13.03 14.49
N GLY A 135 10.32 -12.65 13.29
CA GLY A 135 11.02 -13.49 12.31
C GLY A 135 10.15 -14.59 11.70
N LYS A 136 9.69 -15.56 12.49
CA LYS A 136 8.82 -16.64 12.04
C LYS A 136 7.33 -16.45 12.43
N GLY A 137 7.00 -15.38 13.12
CA GLY A 137 5.64 -15.15 13.59
C GLY A 137 5.18 -16.06 14.73
N ASP A 138 6.08 -16.91 15.25
CA ASP A 138 5.76 -17.87 16.30
C ASP A 138 6.16 -17.34 17.67
N PHE A 139 5.22 -17.35 18.60
CA PHE A 139 5.49 -16.99 19.99
C PHE A 139 4.55 -17.75 20.95
N ALA A 140 4.97 -17.81 22.22
CA ALA A 140 4.20 -18.46 23.26
C ALA A 140 3.91 -17.45 24.38
N ALA A 141 2.72 -17.53 24.96
CA ALA A 141 2.30 -16.70 26.08
C ALA A 141 1.63 -17.54 27.16
N ALA A 142 2.08 -17.35 28.40
CA ALA A 142 1.40 -17.91 29.56
C ALA A 142 0.23 -17.00 29.96
N LEU A 143 -0.94 -17.57 30.16
CA LEU A 143 -2.15 -16.94 30.63
C LEU A 143 -2.46 -17.41 32.04
N ARG A 144 -2.63 -16.46 32.94
CA ARG A 144 -3.02 -16.73 34.31
C ARG A 144 -4.48 -17.22 34.35
N PRO A 145 -4.87 -17.86 35.45
CA PRO A 145 -6.30 -18.19 35.67
C PRO A 145 -7.21 -16.98 35.54
N ALA A 146 -8.36 -17.17 34.90
CA ALA A 146 -9.41 -16.16 34.72
C ALA A 146 -8.89 -14.79 34.26
N SER A 147 -7.96 -14.79 33.28
CA SER A 147 -7.32 -13.57 32.79
C SER A 147 -7.29 -13.49 31.27
N GLY A 148 -7.30 -12.26 30.75
CA GLY A 148 -7.03 -11.97 29.35
C GLY A 148 -5.62 -11.42 29.15
N ARG A 149 -5.09 -11.58 27.95
CA ARG A 149 -3.82 -10.99 27.53
C ARG A 149 -3.89 -10.51 26.10
N ASP A 150 -3.45 -9.25 25.93
CA ASP A 150 -3.28 -8.67 24.61
C ASP A 150 -1.83 -8.91 24.14
N MET A 151 -1.71 -9.34 22.90
CA MET A 151 -0.45 -9.61 22.24
C MET A 151 -0.45 -8.90 20.89
N VAL A 152 0.67 -8.30 20.51
CA VAL A 152 0.78 -7.56 19.26
C VAL A 152 1.41 -8.45 18.20
N VAL A 153 0.69 -8.66 17.09
CA VAL A 153 1.22 -9.23 15.86
C VAL A 153 1.58 -8.06 14.97
N ALA A 154 2.86 -7.87 14.71
CA ALA A 154 3.33 -6.71 13.96
C ALA A 154 4.41 -7.09 12.96
N GLY A 155 4.45 -6.33 11.86
CA GLY A 155 5.46 -6.47 10.84
C GLY A 155 5.71 -5.16 10.11
N ARG A 156 6.89 -5.03 9.51
CA ARG A 156 7.25 -3.89 8.67
C ARG A 156 6.65 -4.06 7.28
N ALA A 157 5.87 -3.09 6.85
CA ALA A 157 5.29 -3.07 5.51
C ALA A 157 6.36 -2.60 4.50
N ARG A 158 6.73 -3.44 3.55
CA ARG A 158 7.84 -3.19 2.61
C ARG A 158 7.39 -2.62 1.27
N ARG A 159 6.12 -2.76 0.90
CA ARG A 159 5.57 -2.28 -0.37
C ARG A 159 4.17 -1.73 -0.16
N TRP A 160 3.83 -0.71 -0.92
CA TRP A 160 2.47 -0.19 -1.00
C TRP A 160 1.49 -1.25 -1.55
N GLY A 161 0.22 -1.10 -1.21
CA GLY A 161 -0.82 -2.02 -1.67
C GLY A 161 -1.71 -2.53 -0.54
N GLY A 162 -2.67 -3.37 -0.90
CA GLY A 162 -3.47 -4.12 0.07
C GLY A 162 -2.77 -5.42 0.43
N HIS A 163 -2.37 -5.58 1.68
CA HIS A 163 -1.68 -6.76 2.19
C HIS A 163 -2.42 -7.38 3.36
N HIS A 164 -2.19 -8.66 3.61
CA HIS A 164 -2.80 -9.38 4.72
C HIS A 164 -1.77 -9.62 5.84
N LEU A 165 -2.11 -9.19 7.04
CA LEU A 165 -1.42 -9.53 8.28
C LEU A 165 -2.25 -10.64 8.97
N GLY A 166 -1.82 -11.88 8.84
CA GLY A 166 -2.51 -13.11 9.17
C GLY A 166 -2.53 -14.07 7.95
N PRO A 167 -3.15 -15.25 8.08
CA PRO A 167 -3.93 -15.72 9.23
C PRO A 167 -3.10 -15.92 10.50
N VAL A 168 -3.80 -15.89 11.65
CA VAL A 168 -3.20 -16.19 12.95
C VAL A 168 -3.79 -17.50 13.48
N HIS A 169 -2.91 -18.44 13.78
CA HIS A 169 -3.27 -19.74 14.35
C HIS A 169 -2.98 -19.73 15.85
N VAL A 170 -4.00 -20.04 16.64
CA VAL A 170 -3.89 -20.06 18.10
C VAL A 170 -4.14 -21.47 18.60
N ARG A 171 -3.23 -22.00 19.38
CA ARG A 171 -3.36 -23.29 20.06
C ARG A 171 -2.98 -23.13 21.52
N SER A 172 -3.77 -23.66 22.44
CA SER A 172 -3.49 -23.57 23.86
C SER A 172 -3.21 -24.94 24.46
N ILE A 173 -2.34 -24.95 25.44
CA ILE A 173 -1.86 -26.13 26.14
C ILE A 173 -2.16 -25.97 27.62
N ALA A 174 -2.66 -27.02 28.26
CA ALA A 174 -2.97 -27.04 29.68
C ALA A 174 -2.48 -28.31 30.35
N CYS A 175 -2.58 -28.34 31.67
CA CYS A 175 -2.20 -29.52 32.49
C CYS A 175 -0.80 -30.04 32.21
N GLY A 176 0.19 -29.12 32.17
CA GLY A 176 1.60 -29.48 31.93
C GLY A 176 1.86 -30.12 30.56
N GLY A 177 1.03 -29.84 29.56
CA GLY A 177 1.17 -30.39 28.21
C GLY A 177 0.35 -31.66 27.96
N LEU A 178 -0.49 -32.08 28.88
CA LEU A 178 -1.35 -33.25 28.72
C LEU A 178 -2.60 -33.00 27.88
N LEU A 179 -3.06 -31.75 27.84
CA LEU A 179 -4.20 -31.31 27.05
C LEU A 179 -3.81 -30.18 26.12
N GLU A 180 -4.37 -30.19 24.92
CA GLU A 180 -4.23 -29.12 23.93
C GLU A 180 -5.58 -28.77 23.30
N THR A 181 -5.77 -27.54 22.83
CA THR A 181 -6.94 -27.19 22.04
C THR A 181 -6.77 -27.59 20.58
N THR A 182 -7.88 -27.77 19.86
CA THR A 182 -7.86 -27.66 18.40
C THR A 182 -7.31 -26.30 18.01
N VAL A 183 -6.66 -26.20 16.84
CA VAL A 183 -6.16 -24.94 16.32
C VAL A 183 -7.33 -24.05 16.00
N GLN A 184 -7.35 -22.84 16.56
CA GLN A 184 -8.26 -21.79 16.18
C GLN A 184 -7.62 -20.98 15.06
N HIS A 185 -8.33 -20.82 13.95
CA HIS A 185 -7.88 -20.07 12.79
C HIS A 185 -8.54 -18.69 12.82
N LEU A 186 -7.76 -17.65 13.05
CA LEU A 186 -8.24 -16.29 12.99
C LEU A 186 -7.90 -15.70 11.61
N PRO A 187 -8.89 -15.20 10.87
CA PRO A 187 -8.63 -14.57 9.58
C PRO A 187 -7.71 -13.37 9.76
N GLY A 188 -6.81 -13.17 8.80
CA GLY A 188 -5.92 -12.02 8.79
C GLY A 188 -6.67 -10.70 8.59
N ALA A 189 -6.07 -9.64 9.09
CA ALA A 189 -6.56 -8.29 8.85
C ALA A 189 -5.99 -7.74 7.53
N THR A 190 -6.81 -7.08 6.73
CA THR A 190 -6.32 -6.33 5.56
C THR A 190 -5.68 -5.03 6.03
N VAL A 191 -4.44 -4.82 5.61
CA VAL A 191 -3.68 -3.60 5.86
C VAL A 191 -3.44 -2.90 4.53
N TRP A 192 -3.94 -1.67 4.41
CA TRP A 192 -3.65 -0.80 3.28
C TRP A 192 -2.36 -0.05 3.53
N VAL A 193 -1.32 -0.41 2.81
CA VAL A 193 -0.01 0.25 2.88
C VAL A 193 0.02 1.37 1.85
N LEU A 194 0.06 2.59 2.35
CA LEU A 194 0.11 3.78 1.50
C LEU A 194 1.52 3.97 0.93
N PRO A 195 1.67 4.36 -0.35
CA PRO A 195 2.97 4.72 -0.88
C PRO A 195 3.52 5.91 -0.10
N VAL A 196 4.82 5.87 0.22
CA VAL A 196 5.51 7.03 0.76
C VAL A 196 5.79 7.97 -0.39
N PRO A 197 5.15 9.14 -0.44
CA PRO A 197 5.47 10.11 -1.47
C PRO A 197 6.89 10.63 -1.22
N ASP A 198 7.70 10.67 -2.26
CA ASP A 198 8.94 11.44 -2.20
C ASP A 198 8.58 12.90 -1.87
N TRP A 199 9.34 13.53 -0.97
CA TRP A 199 9.09 14.92 -0.61
C TRP A 199 9.33 15.81 -1.84
N PHE A 200 8.37 16.66 -2.14
CA PHE A 200 8.40 17.57 -3.26
C PHE A 200 8.55 18.98 -2.70
N ASP A 201 9.67 19.63 -2.98
CA ASP A 201 10.04 20.91 -2.36
C ASP A 201 9.95 22.09 -3.34
N SER A 202 9.18 21.95 -4.43
CA SER A 202 8.99 23.01 -5.38
C SER A 202 8.12 24.11 -4.81
N ALA A 203 8.69 25.30 -4.67
CA ALA A 203 7.93 26.53 -4.42
C ALA A 203 7.26 27.08 -5.69
N GLU A 204 7.44 26.42 -6.84
CA GLU A 204 6.94 26.88 -8.12
C GLU A 204 5.50 26.46 -8.38
N SER A 205 4.64 27.44 -8.64
CA SER A 205 3.27 27.20 -9.06
C SER A 205 3.23 26.63 -10.48
N LEU A 206 2.22 25.78 -10.75
CA LEU A 206 2.01 25.21 -12.08
C LEU A 206 1.81 26.25 -13.16
N PRO A 207 2.38 26.05 -14.36
CA PRO A 207 2.37 27.06 -15.41
C PRO A 207 1.01 27.33 -16.08
N PHE A 208 0.00 26.48 -15.89
CA PHE A 208 -1.26 26.61 -16.62
C PHE A 208 -2.51 26.30 -15.81
N ALA A 209 -3.34 27.31 -15.61
CA ALA A 209 -4.76 27.14 -15.43
C ALA A 209 -5.52 28.34 -16.00
N ASP A 210 -6.20 28.14 -17.11
CA ASP A 210 -7.33 28.99 -17.51
C ASP A 210 -8.60 28.40 -16.88
N GLY A 211 -8.80 28.63 -15.63
CA GLY A 211 -9.94 28.12 -14.89
C GLY A 211 -10.24 28.94 -13.64
N VAL A 212 -11.32 28.71 -13.07
CA VAL A 212 -12.01 29.31 -11.93
C VAL A 212 -11.10 29.76 -10.77
N THR A 213 -11.47 30.85 -10.11
CA THR A 213 -10.88 31.52 -8.94
C THR A 213 -10.34 30.56 -7.86
N GLY A 214 -9.06 30.67 -7.50
CA GLY A 214 -8.40 29.85 -6.48
C GLY A 214 -7.25 30.53 -5.73
N VAL A 215 -6.55 29.80 -4.89
CA VAL A 215 -5.61 30.29 -3.87
C VAL A 215 -4.26 30.78 -4.43
N HIS A 216 -3.88 30.39 -5.64
CA HIS A 216 -2.59 30.78 -6.22
C HIS A 216 -2.61 32.16 -6.88
N ARG A 217 -1.61 32.97 -6.52
CA ARG A 217 -1.44 34.35 -7.07
C ARG A 217 -1.02 34.27 -8.53
N SER A 218 -1.94 34.60 -9.44
CA SER A 218 -1.60 34.90 -10.83
C SER A 218 -1.18 36.37 -10.96
N ARG A 219 -0.07 36.64 -11.65
CA ARG A 219 0.31 38.02 -12.02
C ARG A 219 -0.63 38.68 -13.07
N ARG A 220 -1.63 37.92 -13.59
CA ARG A 220 -2.67 38.49 -14.46
C ARG A 220 -3.82 39.03 -13.63
N GLY A 221 -4.35 40.18 -14.00
CA GLY A 221 -5.51 40.78 -13.38
C GLY A 221 -6.71 39.84 -13.37
N GLY A 222 -7.35 39.63 -12.23
CA GLY A 222 -8.49 38.74 -12.01
C GLY A 222 -9.52 39.32 -11.05
N ASP A 223 -10.43 38.51 -10.54
CA ASP A 223 -11.60 38.92 -9.73
C ASP A 223 -11.42 38.64 -8.22
N SER A 224 -10.18 38.38 -7.72
CA SER A 224 -9.91 38.22 -6.30
C SER A 224 -9.85 39.56 -5.55
N GLY A 225 -10.02 39.50 -4.23
CA GLY A 225 -10.07 40.70 -3.40
C GLY A 225 -8.72 41.36 -3.11
N GLU A 226 -7.57 40.77 -3.53
CA GLU A 226 -6.25 41.37 -3.30
C GLU A 226 -5.86 42.35 -4.41
N LEU A 227 -5.45 43.57 -3.99
CA LEU A 227 -4.99 44.65 -4.86
C LEU A 227 -3.62 44.28 -5.44
N ALA A 228 -3.54 44.16 -6.77
CA ALA A 228 -2.28 43.89 -7.46
C ALA A 228 -1.58 45.22 -7.86
N GLU A 229 -2.34 46.11 -8.46
CA GLU A 229 -1.82 47.33 -9.06
C GLU A 229 -2.98 48.31 -9.27
N VAL A 230 -2.68 49.60 -9.18
CA VAL A 230 -3.60 50.67 -9.60
C VAL A 230 -3.16 51.12 -10.99
N ARG A 231 -3.98 50.82 -12.02
CA ARG A 231 -3.69 51.18 -13.41
C ARG A 231 -4.78 52.05 -14.04
N LEU A 232 -4.47 52.69 -15.15
CA LEU A 232 -5.47 53.44 -15.93
C LEU A 232 -6.60 52.50 -16.41
N TYR A 233 -7.84 53.04 -16.36
CA TYR A 233 -9.03 52.38 -16.85
C TYR A 233 -8.92 52.08 -18.34
N GLN A 234 -9.32 50.86 -18.74
CA GLN A 234 -9.42 50.45 -20.13
C GLN A 234 -10.87 50.05 -20.46
N PRO A 235 -11.35 50.24 -21.71
CA PRO A 235 -12.65 49.80 -22.12
C PRO A 235 -12.80 48.25 -21.88
N GLY A 236 -13.81 47.86 -21.07
CA GLY A 236 -14.02 46.47 -20.62
C GLY A 236 -13.78 46.26 -19.13
N ASP A 237 -13.15 47.22 -18.45
CA ASP A 237 -13.01 47.13 -16.99
C ASP A 237 -14.35 47.38 -16.28
N ARG A 238 -14.56 46.67 -15.17
CA ARG A 238 -15.79 46.82 -14.39
C ARG A 238 -15.79 48.10 -13.59
N LEU A 239 -16.82 48.96 -13.79
CA LEU A 239 -16.95 50.23 -13.14
C LEU A 239 -16.88 50.19 -11.60
N ARG A 240 -17.29 49.09 -10.96
CA ARG A 240 -17.22 48.87 -9.51
C ARG A 240 -15.78 48.80 -8.97
N ARG A 241 -14.76 48.68 -9.83
CA ARG A 241 -13.33 48.61 -9.49
C ARG A 241 -12.60 49.91 -9.64
N ILE A 242 -13.27 50.98 -10.02
CA ILE A 242 -12.67 52.28 -10.13
C ILE A 242 -12.22 52.73 -8.73
N ASP A 243 -10.93 53.06 -8.62
CA ASP A 243 -10.39 53.73 -7.45
C ASP A 243 -10.72 55.22 -7.54
N TRP A 244 -11.89 55.57 -7.02
CA TRP A 244 -12.36 56.94 -7.01
C TRP A 244 -11.42 57.92 -6.29
N ARG A 245 -10.68 57.44 -5.28
CA ARG A 245 -9.74 58.26 -4.51
C ARG A 245 -8.53 58.67 -5.35
N THR A 246 -7.96 57.73 -6.09
CA THR A 246 -6.84 58.01 -7.01
C THR A 246 -7.31 58.77 -8.25
N SER A 247 -8.46 58.39 -8.81
CA SER A 247 -9.04 59.00 -10.00
C SER A 247 -9.36 60.49 -9.80
N MET A 248 -9.89 60.88 -8.62
CA MET A 248 -10.20 62.28 -8.32
C MET A 248 -8.96 63.16 -8.12
N ARG A 249 -7.80 62.59 -7.87
CA ARG A 249 -6.54 63.33 -7.71
C ARG A 249 -5.77 63.51 -9.01
N SER A 250 -5.93 62.59 -9.95
CA SER A 250 -5.15 62.54 -11.20
C SER A 250 -5.90 62.97 -12.43
N GLN A 251 -7.22 63.27 -12.34
CA GLN A 251 -8.12 63.63 -13.45
C GLN A 251 -8.34 62.51 -14.48
N ASP A 252 -7.72 61.34 -14.28
CA ASP A 252 -7.89 60.12 -15.09
C ASP A 252 -8.54 59.01 -14.28
N LEU A 253 -9.27 58.13 -14.96
CA LEU A 253 -9.91 57.01 -14.30
C LEU A 253 -8.90 55.92 -14.02
N TYR A 254 -8.71 55.58 -12.75
CA TYR A 254 -7.87 54.49 -12.30
C TYR A 254 -8.72 53.33 -11.80
N VAL A 255 -8.26 52.11 -12.08
CA VAL A 255 -8.91 50.87 -11.68
C VAL A 255 -7.98 50.03 -10.80
N ASN A 256 -8.52 49.56 -9.69
CA ASN A 256 -7.86 48.59 -8.85
C ASN A 256 -7.82 47.24 -9.61
N ALA A 257 -6.67 46.95 -10.21
CA ALA A 257 -6.41 45.64 -10.77
C ALA A 257 -6.16 44.66 -9.61
N THR A 258 -6.97 43.65 -9.51
CA THR A 258 -6.82 42.59 -8.51
C THR A 258 -6.10 41.41 -9.15
N LEU A 259 -5.29 40.70 -8.37
CA LEU A 259 -4.69 39.45 -8.79
C LEU A 259 -5.79 38.38 -8.99
N SER A 260 -5.63 37.54 -9.97
CA SER A 260 -6.52 36.39 -10.14
C SER A 260 -6.00 35.24 -9.25
N GLU A 261 -6.78 34.86 -8.25
CA GLU A 261 -6.58 33.61 -7.58
C GLU A 261 -7.15 32.50 -8.49
N ARG A 262 -6.33 31.56 -8.89
CA ARG A 262 -6.74 30.45 -9.77
C ARG A 262 -6.33 29.15 -9.14
N ASP A 263 -7.30 28.28 -8.95
CA ASP A 263 -7.02 26.87 -8.70
C ASP A 263 -6.57 26.24 -10.01
N THR A 264 -5.45 25.54 -9.96
CA THR A 264 -4.98 24.77 -11.10
C THR A 264 -5.63 23.39 -11.06
N ASP A 265 -6.32 23.02 -12.14
CA ASP A 265 -6.78 21.65 -12.32
C ASP A 265 -5.62 20.80 -12.86
N VAL A 266 -5.20 19.82 -12.10
CA VAL A 266 -4.15 18.85 -12.46
C VAL A 266 -4.79 17.49 -12.66
N THR A 267 -4.54 16.86 -13.79
CA THR A 267 -4.96 15.50 -14.05
C THR A 267 -3.75 14.57 -14.16
N LEU A 268 -3.59 13.69 -13.19
CA LEU A 268 -2.55 12.67 -13.18
C LEU A 268 -3.05 11.43 -13.93
N ILE A 269 -2.32 11.02 -14.95
CA ILE A 269 -2.63 9.85 -15.77
C ILE A 269 -1.55 8.81 -15.52
N LEU A 270 -1.94 7.66 -14.95
CA LEU A 270 -1.02 6.58 -14.61
C LEU A 270 -1.09 5.51 -15.70
N ASP A 271 0.00 5.32 -16.41
CA ASP A 271 0.15 4.23 -17.38
C ASP A 271 0.55 2.94 -16.68
N LEU A 272 -0.41 2.02 -16.58
CA LEU A 272 -0.28 0.73 -15.90
C LEU A 272 -0.47 -0.45 -16.88
N GLN A 273 -0.10 -0.25 -18.16
CA GLN A 273 -0.26 -1.29 -19.18
C GLN A 273 0.87 -2.31 -19.17
N VAL A 274 2.07 -1.87 -18.80
CA VAL A 274 3.27 -2.70 -18.85
C VAL A 274 3.98 -2.62 -17.51
N GLU A 275 4.29 -3.77 -16.94
CA GLU A 275 5.14 -3.89 -15.77
C GLU A 275 6.52 -4.41 -16.18
N ALA A 276 7.58 -3.77 -15.75
CA ALA A 276 8.94 -4.24 -15.88
C ALA A 276 9.78 -3.89 -14.66
N GLY A 277 10.80 -4.68 -14.42
CA GLY A 277 11.54 -4.66 -13.16
C GLY A 277 10.85 -5.52 -12.10
N VAL A 278 11.64 -5.92 -11.11
CA VAL A 278 11.14 -6.67 -9.95
C VAL A 278 11.16 -5.73 -8.76
N SER A 279 9.98 -5.51 -8.16
CA SER A 279 9.90 -4.72 -6.94
C SER A 279 10.71 -5.37 -5.82
N GLY A 280 11.61 -4.63 -5.21
CA GLY A 280 12.28 -4.98 -3.95
C GLY A 280 11.65 -4.30 -2.73
N GLY A 281 10.52 -3.63 -2.94
CA GLY A 281 9.87 -2.81 -1.91
C GLY A 281 10.59 -1.48 -1.68
N ILE A 282 10.42 -0.93 -0.47
CA ILE A 282 10.98 0.39 -0.12
C ILE A 282 12.52 0.38 -0.01
N ASP A 283 13.10 -0.77 0.34
CA ASP A 283 14.55 -0.91 0.55
C ASP A 283 15.28 -1.49 -0.67
N GLY A 284 14.56 -1.80 -1.75
CA GLY A 284 15.11 -2.48 -2.93
C GLY A 284 14.89 -1.74 -4.24
N ALA A 285 15.16 -2.43 -5.34
CA ALA A 285 14.91 -1.88 -6.67
C ALA A 285 13.41 -1.60 -6.85
N ALA A 286 13.09 -0.49 -7.49
CA ALA A 286 11.71 -0.15 -7.80
C ALA A 286 11.31 -0.75 -9.15
N SER A 287 10.09 -1.26 -9.25
CA SER A 287 9.44 -1.60 -10.51
C SER A 287 8.81 -0.38 -11.17
N ILE A 288 8.31 -0.51 -12.40
CA ILE A 288 7.57 0.58 -13.07
C ILE A 288 6.39 1.03 -12.21
N ALA A 289 5.62 0.07 -11.68
CA ALA A 289 4.47 0.39 -10.83
C ALA A 289 4.89 1.12 -9.56
N ASP A 290 6.00 0.73 -8.93
CA ASP A 290 6.48 1.39 -7.73
C ASP A 290 6.85 2.86 -8.02
N LEU A 291 7.58 3.12 -9.12
CA LEU A 291 7.93 4.49 -9.53
C LEU A 291 6.69 5.29 -9.91
N THR A 292 5.78 4.72 -10.69
CA THR A 292 4.55 5.38 -11.13
C THR A 292 3.68 5.79 -9.94
N VAL A 293 3.46 4.87 -8.99
CA VAL A 293 2.59 5.11 -7.83
C VAL A 293 3.22 6.10 -6.85
N ARG A 294 4.54 5.97 -6.57
CA ARG A 294 5.24 6.91 -5.68
C ARG A 294 5.34 8.30 -6.28
N ALA A 295 5.68 8.41 -7.57
CA ALA A 295 5.74 9.67 -8.29
C ALA A 295 4.38 10.38 -8.34
N ALA A 296 3.32 9.64 -8.70
CA ALA A 296 1.96 10.19 -8.71
C ALA A 296 1.51 10.60 -7.31
N GLY A 297 1.87 9.83 -6.27
CA GLY A 297 1.60 10.16 -4.87
C GLY A 297 2.29 11.44 -4.42
N ALA A 298 3.56 11.64 -4.80
CA ALA A 298 4.32 12.86 -4.50
C ALA A 298 3.68 14.09 -5.13
N VAL A 299 3.42 14.04 -6.44
CA VAL A 299 2.82 15.15 -7.19
C VAL A 299 1.39 15.45 -6.69
N ALA A 300 0.59 14.41 -6.47
CA ALA A 300 -0.78 14.57 -5.97
C ALA A 300 -0.81 15.23 -4.58
N SER A 301 0.04 14.75 -3.68
CA SER A 301 0.10 15.28 -2.31
C SER A 301 0.56 16.73 -2.30
N HIS A 302 1.60 17.04 -3.07
CA HIS A 302 2.14 18.40 -3.15
C HIS A 302 1.07 19.39 -3.60
N TYR A 303 0.47 19.18 -4.79
CA TYR A 303 -0.49 20.14 -5.35
C TYR A 303 -1.82 20.18 -4.58
N ALA A 304 -2.31 19.03 -4.12
CA ALA A 304 -3.52 19.02 -3.31
C ALA A 304 -3.35 19.80 -1.99
N LEU A 305 -2.16 19.76 -1.37
CA LEU A 305 -1.84 20.52 -0.15
C LEU A 305 -1.67 22.00 -0.41
N GLN A 306 -1.24 22.40 -1.61
CA GLN A 306 -1.16 23.79 -2.05
C GLN A 306 -2.52 24.39 -2.43
N GLY A 307 -3.59 23.59 -2.48
CA GLY A 307 -4.94 24.03 -2.79
C GLY A 307 -5.37 23.76 -4.23
N ASP A 308 -4.51 23.18 -5.06
CA ASP A 308 -4.86 22.80 -6.43
C ASP A 308 -5.80 21.62 -6.48
N ARG A 309 -6.60 21.54 -7.54
CA ARG A 309 -7.54 20.44 -7.75
C ARG A 309 -6.88 19.29 -8.50
N VAL A 310 -6.64 18.19 -7.82
CA VAL A 310 -5.96 17.03 -8.36
C VAL A 310 -6.97 15.91 -8.66
N ALA A 311 -6.98 15.44 -9.91
CA ALA A 311 -7.69 14.24 -10.35
C ALA A 311 -6.70 13.16 -10.75
N CYS A 312 -7.08 11.88 -10.59
CA CYS A 312 -6.27 10.74 -11.04
C CYS A 312 -7.06 9.88 -12.01
N ILE A 313 -6.40 9.38 -13.05
CA ILE A 313 -6.96 8.49 -14.04
C ILE A 313 -5.98 7.33 -14.25
N GLU A 314 -6.48 6.11 -14.16
CA GLU A 314 -5.74 4.90 -14.49
C GLU A 314 -5.86 4.64 -16.00
N PHE A 315 -4.72 4.61 -16.68
CA PHE A 315 -4.63 4.17 -18.07
C PHE A 315 -4.10 2.73 -18.09
N GLY A 316 -5.02 1.79 -17.85
CA GLY A 316 -4.76 0.37 -17.70
C GLY A 316 -6.05 -0.44 -17.81
N ALA A 317 -6.02 -1.67 -17.28
CA ALA A 317 -7.09 -2.64 -17.43
C ALA A 317 -8.44 -2.18 -16.88
N ARG A 318 -8.47 -1.44 -15.78
CA ARG A 318 -9.73 -1.06 -15.12
C ARG A 318 -10.20 0.35 -15.46
N GLY A 319 -9.34 1.22 -15.95
CA GLY A 319 -9.67 2.60 -16.32
C GLY A 319 -10.32 3.40 -15.17
N ARG A 320 -9.92 3.16 -13.93
CA ARG A 320 -10.50 3.82 -12.75
C ARG A 320 -10.18 5.31 -12.75
N ARG A 321 -11.08 6.08 -12.17
CA ARG A 321 -10.91 7.52 -12.06
C ARG A 321 -11.21 7.99 -10.66
N MET A 322 -10.36 8.87 -10.14
CA MET A 322 -10.61 9.67 -8.95
C MET A 322 -11.00 11.11 -9.35
N ARG A 323 -12.10 11.60 -8.81
CA ARG A 323 -12.57 12.97 -9.07
C ARG A 323 -11.61 14.00 -8.52
N ALA A 324 -11.55 15.17 -9.17
CA ALA A 324 -10.73 16.29 -8.72
C ALA A 324 -11.16 16.77 -7.33
N GLY A 325 -10.19 17.04 -6.48
CA GLY A 325 -10.38 17.59 -5.13
C GLY A 325 -9.10 18.23 -4.61
N THR A 326 -9.19 18.87 -3.45
CA THR A 326 -8.10 19.64 -2.84
C THR A 326 -7.92 19.33 -1.36
N GLY A 327 -6.79 19.73 -0.79
CA GLY A 327 -6.53 19.71 0.63
C GLY A 327 -6.12 18.33 1.19
N ARG A 328 -5.83 18.30 2.49
CA ARG A 328 -5.26 17.12 3.19
C ARG A 328 -6.12 15.87 3.08
N ARG A 329 -7.45 16.01 3.14
CA ARG A 329 -8.36 14.86 3.03
C ARG A 329 -8.30 14.23 1.64
N HIS A 330 -8.22 15.08 0.62
CA HIS A 330 -8.12 14.61 -0.76
C HIS A 330 -6.75 13.96 -1.03
N ALA A 331 -5.66 14.56 -0.54
CA ALA A 331 -4.32 13.96 -0.63
C ALA A 331 -4.28 12.56 0.00
N ALA A 332 -4.81 12.41 1.22
CA ALA A 332 -4.89 11.10 1.87
C ALA A 332 -5.77 10.09 1.11
N ALA A 333 -6.92 10.54 0.58
CA ALA A 333 -7.79 9.70 -0.24
C ALA A 333 -7.10 9.28 -1.55
N THR A 334 -6.29 10.16 -2.15
CA THR A 334 -5.52 9.87 -3.36
C THR A 334 -4.44 8.82 -3.08
N LEU A 335 -3.70 8.92 -1.98
CA LEU A 335 -2.72 7.90 -1.60
C LEU A 335 -3.38 6.54 -1.38
N ARG A 336 -4.56 6.52 -0.74
CA ARG A 336 -5.33 5.28 -0.57
C ARG A 336 -5.83 4.72 -1.91
N TRP A 337 -6.27 5.57 -2.82
CA TRP A 337 -6.66 5.18 -4.18
C TRP A 337 -5.46 4.61 -4.96
N LEU A 338 -4.29 5.23 -4.84
CA LEU A 338 -3.04 4.73 -5.43
C LEU A 338 -2.64 3.37 -4.83
N ALA A 339 -2.74 3.20 -3.52
CA ALA A 339 -2.48 1.91 -2.87
C ALA A 339 -3.44 0.80 -3.33
N SER A 340 -4.62 1.16 -3.83
CA SER A 340 -5.59 0.20 -4.37
C SER A 340 -5.41 -0.11 -5.86
N VAL A 341 -4.33 0.37 -6.49
CA VAL A 341 -3.96 0.01 -7.87
C VAL A 341 -3.63 -1.47 -7.92
N ASP A 342 -4.21 -2.15 -8.89
CA ASP A 342 -4.00 -3.57 -9.13
C ASP A 342 -3.41 -3.75 -10.53
N LEU A 343 -2.38 -4.57 -10.62
CA LEU A 343 -1.67 -4.87 -11.85
C LEU A 343 -1.98 -6.32 -12.24
N PRO A 344 -3.05 -6.56 -13.00
CA PRO A 344 -3.37 -7.90 -13.45
C PRO A 344 -2.25 -8.41 -14.37
N PRO A 345 -1.94 -9.72 -14.35
CA PRO A 345 -0.87 -10.31 -15.16
C PRO A 345 -1.12 -10.20 -16.66
N ASP A 346 -2.40 -10.07 -17.08
CA ASP A 346 -2.80 -9.86 -18.47
C ASP A 346 -3.80 -8.69 -18.55
N PRO A 347 -3.30 -7.44 -18.59
CA PRO A 347 -4.16 -6.28 -18.60
C PRO A 347 -4.87 -6.15 -19.95
N LEU A 348 -6.19 -6.03 -19.93
CA LEU A 348 -6.96 -5.64 -21.12
C LEU A 348 -6.47 -4.27 -21.60
N PRO A 349 -6.25 -4.11 -22.91
CA PRO A 349 -5.76 -2.84 -23.43
C PRO A 349 -6.77 -1.73 -23.16
N PRO A 350 -6.36 -0.59 -22.60
CA PRO A 350 -7.26 0.54 -22.39
C PRO A 350 -7.72 1.13 -23.72
N SER A 351 -8.95 1.60 -23.75
CA SER A 351 -9.46 2.34 -24.93
C SER A 351 -8.98 3.79 -24.91
N PRO A 352 -8.16 4.22 -25.87
CA PRO A 352 -7.75 5.62 -25.99
C PRO A 352 -8.94 6.58 -26.12
N GLU A 353 -10.03 6.10 -26.73
CA GLU A 353 -11.26 6.89 -26.91
C GLU A 353 -11.97 7.15 -25.59
N MET A 354 -12.02 6.17 -24.68
CA MET A 354 -12.60 6.33 -23.36
C MET A 354 -11.84 7.42 -22.59
N LEU A 355 -10.51 7.43 -22.65
CA LEU A 355 -9.70 8.43 -21.99
C LEU A 355 -9.84 9.81 -22.64
N ARG A 356 -9.91 9.89 -23.99
CA ARG A 356 -10.21 11.15 -24.68
C ARG A 356 -11.54 11.73 -24.24
N ARG A 357 -12.59 10.92 -24.07
CA ARG A 357 -13.89 11.35 -23.53
C ARG A 357 -13.77 11.83 -22.08
N GLN A 358 -13.00 11.14 -21.25
CA GLN A 358 -12.78 11.54 -19.85
C GLN A 358 -12.04 12.86 -19.74
N LEU A 359 -11.13 13.15 -20.64
CA LEU A 359 -10.39 14.42 -20.73
C LEU A 359 -11.18 15.52 -21.49
N ALA A 360 -12.24 15.17 -22.22
CA ALA A 360 -13.00 16.12 -23.00
C ALA A 360 -13.59 17.24 -22.11
N GLY A 361 -13.39 18.49 -22.50
CA GLY A 361 -13.91 19.66 -21.77
C GLY A 361 -13.08 20.12 -20.55
N GLN A 362 -12.05 19.37 -20.14
CA GLN A 362 -11.18 19.76 -19.03
C GLN A 362 -10.02 20.62 -19.53
N ARG A 363 -9.82 21.79 -18.91
CA ARG A 363 -8.64 22.66 -19.13
C ARG A 363 -7.66 22.43 -17.97
N SER A 364 -7.14 21.20 -17.86
CA SER A 364 -6.20 20.80 -16.80
C SER A 364 -4.82 20.59 -17.37
N LEU A 365 -3.80 20.78 -16.53
CA LEU A 365 -2.47 20.26 -16.81
C LEU A 365 -2.53 18.73 -16.72
N ASN A 366 -2.13 18.05 -17.78
CA ASN A 366 -2.08 16.59 -17.80
C ASN A 366 -0.66 16.13 -17.50
N VAL A 367 -0.47 15.43 -16.39
CA VAL A 367 0.80 14.81 -16.02
C VAL A 367 0.67 13.31 -16.25
N VAL A 368 1.40 12.79 -17.23
CA VAL A 368 1.33 11.39 -17.63
C VAL A 368 2.55 10.66 -17.09
N PHE A 369 2.33 9.73 -16.17
CA PHE A 369 3.36 8.84 -15.64
C PHE A 369 3.38 7.57 -16.50
N THR A 370 4.47 7.35 -17.25
CA THR A 370 4.55 6.25 -18.21
C THR A 370 5.99 5.79 -18.42
N PRO A 371 6.23 4.49 -18.58
CA PRO A 371 7.53 3.98 -18.98
C PRO A 371 7.81 4.16 -20.47
N LEU A 372 6.86 4.68 -21.26
CA LEU A 372 6.94 4.81 -22.73
C LEU A 372 7.27 3.48 -23.44
N LEU A 373 6.72 2.36 -22.97
CA LEU A 373 6.93 1.02 -23.54
C LEU A 373 5.76 0.58 -24.43
N SER A 374 4.67 1.34 -24.46
CA SER A 374 3.47 1.03 -25.24
C SER A 374 3.22 2.12 -26.28
N ASP A 375 3.05 1.74 -27.54
CA ASP A 375 2.67 2.67 -28.62
C ASP A 375 1.34 3.39 -28.35
N ARG A 376 0.47 2.76 -27.54
CA ARG A 376 -0.80 3.36 -27.15
C ARG A 376 -0.60 4.54 -26.19
N SER A 377 0.34 4.43 -25.26
CA SER A 377 0.69 5.51 -24.34
C SER A 377 1.30 6.68 -25.10
N VAL A 378 2.22 6.40 -26.04
CA VAL A 378 2.81 7.40 -26.92
C VAL A 378 1.72 8.10 -27.76
N SER A 379 0.85 7.30 -28.40
CA SER A 379 -0.27 7.82 -29.19
C SER A 379 -1.24 8.69 -28.37
N LEU A 380 -1.49 8.31 -27.12
CA LEU A 380 -2.32 9.08 -26.21
C LEU A 380 -1.70 10.44 -25.91
N ILE A 381 -0.42 10.47 -25.50
CA ILE A 381 0.31 11.70 -25.18
C ILE A 381 0.32 12.62 -26.40
N ALA A 382 0.66 12.08 -27.59
CA ALA A 382 0.65 12.83 -28.84
C ALA A 382 -0.75 13.38 -29.18
N ALA A 383 -1.83 12.63 -28.88
CA ALA A 383 -3.20 13.11 -29.10
C ALA A 383 -3.57 14.25 -28.15
N ILE A 384 -3.14 14.20 -26.89
CA ILE A 384 -3.35 15.28 -25.90
C ILE A 384 -2.62 16.55 -26.37
N ALA A 385 -1.34 16.40 -26.78
CA ALA A 385 -0.51 17.52 -27.25
C ALA A 385 -1.09 18.16 -28.52
N ARG A 386 -1.48 17.35 -29.54
CA ARG A 386 -2.11 17.84 -30.78
C ARG A 386 -3.44 18.53 -30.55
N ALA A 387 -4.15 18.19 -29.47
CA ALA A 387 -5.37 18.90 -29.06
C ALA A 387 -5.08 20.26 -28.38
N GLY A 388 -3.82 20.71 -28.35
CA GLY A 388 -3.40 21.98 -27.74
C GLY A 388 -3.49 21.99 -26.22
N ARG A 389 -3.50 20.81 -25.58
CA ARG A 389 -3.59 20.72 -24.12
C ARG A 389 -2.21 20.61 -23.51
N PRO A 390 -1.95 21.30 -22.40
CA PRO A 390 -0.68 21.17 -21.72
C PRO A 390 -0.49 19.73 -21.19
N VAL A 391 0.61 19.12 -21.56
CA VAL A 391 0.97 17.76 -21.15
C VAL A 391 2.44 17.69 -20.74
N LEU A 392 2.67 17.09 -19.59
CA LEU A 392 3.97 16.74 -19.06
C LEU A 392 4.06 15.21 -19.00
N CYS A 393 5.09 14.64 -19.56
CA CYS A 393 5.38 13.22 -19.48
C CYS A 393 6.46 12.97 -18.44
N VAL A 394 6.15 12.19 -17.43
CA VAL A 394 7.09 11.71 -16.41
C VAL A 394 7.46 10.27 -16.76
N ASP A 395 8.71 10.07 -17.13
CA ASP A 395 9.23 8.75 -17.47
C ASP A 395 9.51 7.94 -16.21
N THR A 396 8.73 6.89 -16.02
CA THR A 396 8.81 5.99 -14.84
C THR A 396 9.52 4.67 -15.15
N LEU A 397 10.31 4.63 -16.22
CA LEU A 397 11.14 3.46 -16.50
C LEU A 397 12.31 3.39 -15.50
N PRO A 398 12.49 2.28 -14.77
CA PRO A 398 13.65 2.11 -13.91
C PRO A 398 14.97 2.20 -14.69
N LEU A 399 15.99 2.81 -14.09
CA LEU A 399 17.33 2.95 -14.70
C LEU A 399 17.94 1.60 -15.09
N HIS A 400 17.62 0.56 -14.32
CA HIS A 400 18.15 -0.78 -14.54
C HIS A 400 16.99 -1.77 -14.65
N VAL A 401 16.62 -2.13 -15.86
CA VAL A 401 15.69 -3.22 -16.14
C VAL A 401 16.50 -4.41 -16.61
N ALA A 402 16.51 -5.48 -15.83
CA ALA A 402 17.20 -6.71 -16.24
C ALA A 402 16.44 -7.36 -17.42
N PRO A 403 17.12 -7.75 -18.50
CA PRO A 403 16.47 -8.47 -19.59
C PRO A 403 15.97 -9.84 -19.07
N PRO A 404 14.85 -10.34 -19.58
CA PRO A 404 14.25 -11.60 -19.14
C PRO A 404 15.13 -12.81 -19.44
N ALA A 405 15.98 -12.74 -20.45
CA ALA A 405 16.94 -13.78 -20.78
C ALA A 405 18.25 -13.14 -21.25
N ARG A 406 19.38 -13.69 -20.81
CA ARG A 406 20.72 -13.29 -21.30
C ARG A 406 21.10 -14.19 -22.44
N SER A 407 21.42 -13.58 -23.60
CA SER A 407 21.94 -14.24 -24.77
C SER A 407 23.09 -13.42 -25.35
N HIS A 408 23.82 -13.99 -26.28
CA HIS A 408 24.85 -13.30 -27.09
C HIS A 408 24.29 -12.02 -27.75
N TRP A 409 23.00 -11.99 -28.11
CA TRP A 409 22.34 -10.87 -28.76
C TRP A 409 21.83 -9.79 -27.80
N THR A 410 21.77 -10.06 -26.51
CA THR A 410 21.22 -9.13 -25.51
C THR A 410 21.82 -7.73 -25.58
N PRO A 411 23.16 -7.52 -25.69
CA PRO A 411 23.73 -6.16 -25.74
C PRO A 411 23.30 -5.39 -26.98
N TYR A 412 23.18 -6.07 -28.13
CA TYR A 412 22.76 -5.44 -29.39
C TYR A 412 21.27 -5.07 -29.36
N ALA A 413 20.44 -5.98 -28.88
CA ALA A 413 19.01 -5.75 -28.71
C ALA A 413 18.75 -4.57 -27.76
N GLU A 414 19.45 -4.50 -26.63
CA GLU A 414 19.36 -3.42 -25.67
C GLU A 414 19.77 -2.07 -26.30
N ARG A 415 20.83 -2.06 -27.10
CA ARG A 415 21.25 -0.83 -27.79
C ARG A 415 20.23 -0.35 -28.80
N LEU A 416 19.67 -1.26 -29.61
CA LEU A 416 18.63 -0.93 -30.60
C LEU A 416 17.38 -0.42 -29.90
N TRP A 417 16.96 -1.08 -28.83
CA TRP A 417 15.81 -0.67 -28.05
C TRP A 417 15.99 0.73 -27.44
N ARG A 418 17.17 1.03 -26.87
CA ARG A 418 17.49 2.37 -26.34
C ARG A 418 17.44 3.45 -27.43
N LEU A 419 17.95 3.15 -28.62
CA LEU A 419 17.88 4.07 -29.77
C LEU A 419 16.43 4.31 -30.21
N SER A 420 15.63 3.26 -30.34
CA SER A 420 14.21 3.37 -30.68
C SER A 420 13.47 4.22 -29.67
N ARG A 421 13.73 3.99 -28.36
CA ARG A 421 13.14 4.78 -27.29
C ARG A 421 13.57 6.25 -27.34
N ALA A 422 14.85 6.53 -27.61
CA ALA A 422 15.34 7.90 -27.75
C ALA A 422 14.61 8.63 -28.89
N ASN A 423 14.34 7.96 -30.00
CA ASN A 423 13.56 8.52 -31.11
C ASN A 423 12.12 8.84 -30.66
N THR A 424 11.45 7.93 -29.95
CA THR A 424 10.10 8.17 -29.40
C THR A 424 10.09 9.41 -28.49
N VAL A 425 11.09 9.56 -27.63
CA VAL A 425 11.20 10.75 -26.75
C VAL A 425 11.42 12.02 -27.58
N MET A 426 12.24 11.97 -28.64
CA MET A 426 12.44 13.10 -29.54
C MET A 426 11.16 13.48 -30.26
N GLU A 427 10.43 12.52 -30.83
CA GLU A 427 9.14 12.75 -31.49
C GLU A 427 8.12 13.41 -30.55
N LEU A 428 8.04 13.02 -29.29
CA LEU A 428 7.18 13.66 -28.30
C LEU A 428 7.64 15.10 -27.99
N ARG A 429 8.96 15.34 -27.90
CA ARG A 429 9.53 16.68 -27.71
C ARG A 429 9.25 17.60 -28.88
N ASP A 430 9.30 17.09 -30.11
CA ASP A 430 8.96 17.84 -31.34
C ASP A 430 7.47 18.25 -31.35
N LEU A 431 6.60 17.48 -30.68
CA LEU A 431 5.21 17.83 -30.46
C LEU A 431 5.01 18.83 -29.31
N GLY A 432 6.09 19.32 -28.69
CA GLY A 432 6.04 20.25 -27.56
C GLY A 432 5.82 19.60 -26.19
N VAL A 433 5.88 18.27 -26.10
CA VAL A 433 5.75 17.55 -24.82
C VAL A 433 7.09 17.56 -24.08
N SER A 434 7.11 18.00 -22.83
CA SER A 434 8.27 17.79 -21.96
C SER A 434 8.26 16.35 -21.46
N VAL A 435 9.39 15.66 -21.64
CA VAL A 435 9.58 14.27 -21.17
C VAL A 435 10.76 14.26 -20.23
N GLU A 436 10.49 13.95 -18.96
CA GLU A 436 11.48 13.98 -17.89
C GLU A 436 11.51 12.65 -17.12
N PRO A 437 12.71 12.10 -16.86
CA PRO A 437 12.85 10.89 -16.09
C PRO A 437 12.55 11.17 -14.62
N TRP A 438 11.81 10.27 -13.97
CA TRP A 438 11.60 10.34 -12.54
C TRP A 438 12.86 9.88 -11.78
N GLN A 439 13.52 10.81 -11.12
CA GLN A 439 14.68 10.58 -10.26
C GLN A 439 14.45 11.09 -8.83
N GLY A 440 13.19 11.06 -8.38
CA GLY A 440 12.73 11.68 -7.14
C GLY A 440 12.14 13.07 -7.40
N SER A 441 11.74 13.74 -6.33
CA SER A 441 11.03 15.04 -6.38
C SER A 441 11.82 16.12 -7.11
N ALA A 442 13.14 16.21 -6.93
CA ALA A 442 13.99 17.22 -7.55
C ALA A 442 13.99 17.20 -9.09
N SER A 443 13.65 16.09 -9.72
CA SER A 443 13.59 16.00 -11.19
C SER A 443 12.44 16.81 -11.77
N LEU A 444 11.30 16.89 -11.07
CA LEU A 444 10.15 17.69 -11.50
C LEU A 444 10.34 19.19 -11.27
N ASP A 445 11.10 19.60 -10.26
CA ASP A 445 11.36 21.02 -10.00
C ASP A 445 11.98 21.71 -11.20
N ASN A 446 12.95 21.05 -11.83
CA ASN A 446 13.61 21.58 -13.03
C ASN A 446 12.64 21.72 -14.21
N VAL A 447 11.71 20.79 -14.36
CA VAL A 447 10.72 20.79 -15.45
C VAL A 447 9.68 21.88 -15.24
N LEU A 448 9.18 22.00 -14.03
CA LEU A 448 8.21 23.05 -13.69
C LEU A 448 8.81 24.43 -13.86
N ALA A 449 10.08 24.61 -13.44
CA ALA A 449 10.84 25.83 -13.68
C ALA A 449 11.01 26.13 -15.18
N GLU A 450 11.29 25.14 -16.01
CA GLU A 450 11.42 25.31 -17.46
C GLU A 450 10.08 25.62 -18.14
N LEU A 451 9.01 24.93 -17.75
CA LEU A 451 7.66 25.24 -18.25
C LEU A 451 7.24 26.67 -17.88
N ASN A 452 7.55 27.11 -16.66
CA ASN A 452 7.32 28.48 -16.25
C ASN A 452 8.13 29.49 -17.09
N ARG A 453 9.41 29.21 -17.35
CA ARG A 453 10.28 30.07 -18.18
C ARG A 453 9.79 30.22 -19.62
N ARG A 454 9.34 29.13 -20.27
CA ARG A 454 8.81 29.16 -21.64
C ARG A 454 7.53 29.97 -21.77
N ARG A 455 6.76 30.10 -20.70
CA ARG A 455 5.54 30.92 -20.66
C ARG A 455 5.77 32.42 -20.68
N TYR A 456 6.92 32.86 -20.19
CA TYR A 456 7.26 34.27 -20.09
C TYR A 456 8.10 34.81 -21.28
N ARG A 457 8.38 33.96 -22.25
CA ARG A 457 8.91 34.31 -23.58
C ARG A 457 7.81 34.25 -24.62
#